data_698365404183c547d34d3311837bc4eb
#
_entry.id   698365404183c547d34d3311837bc4eb
#
_cell.length_a   1.000
_cell.length_b   1.000
_cell.length_c   1.000
_cell.angle_alpha   90.00
_cell.angle_beta   90.00
_cell.angle_gamma   90.00
#
_symmetry.space_group_name_H-M   'P 1'
#
loop_
_entity.id
_entity.type
_entity.pdbx_description
1 polymer ?
#
loop_
_entity_poly.entity_id
_entity_poly.type
_entity_poly.pdbx_seq_one_letter_code
_entity_poly.pdbx_strand_id
1 'polypeptide(L)'
;MKKRVCALVAALMVLAVIFPCFGETMYVDNRETDKLYPERLNLRAEPSRNGGILGLYYTGAEVTVLGTENDYAQVEIGGVGGYMASEYLITAEEAAARYGEDSGFGSCRAAQVELDGLWIASVDVVGTVALGSESVTTLSDGDLVELVGILGDDWAYIAVPQEGGKVYGYVPLDMLVDVAVHDAMIVAGGSADTRTIFYSAPNDKAEEIMSLKNGAACRSLFGRKEGNWVKVRVGGVSGWVRYTQADNLKTIALNDARSTIPYYPLVMKTKEDALLYSFPGETGSVHETLEKDTGVEIFAEAGEWVYVRTLTGDPGAYDCGAYGYVALSSLTLAESQGAFAVAQADDDDLPVLLMDAPEKEAKMIGALIPGAQVRIIDFTQTDYVKVALGDVEAYVLKAQIRALGDGSAKPSERIPQRAYVNGGATLLDQPNGAGDTQLAHDSRVYMLAVLGDHAYVQADEKLGFEAGDVKMGFVPLGKLDAPASTTHLTAHVTKDKINMRKAGSRDADIVGKARLGECLRVTDYGLEWTCVVTPEGKRGYVMTQYLTFE
;
A
#
# COMPACT_ATOMS: atom_id res chain seq x y z
N MET A 1 16.71 1.64 14.99
CA MET A 1 16.61 0.19 15.04
C MET A 1 17.54 -0.49 16.07
N LYS A 2 18.79 -0.09 16.27
CA LYS A 2 19.73 -0.76 17.24
C LYS A 2 19.40 -0.68 18.75
N LYS A 3 18.45 0.14 19.20
CA LYS A 3 18.15 0.34 20.64
C LYS A 3 16.95 -0.45 21.18
N ARG A 4 16.10 -1.06 20.34
CA ARG A 4 14.95 -1.88 20.78
C ARG A 4 15.24 -3.38 20.86
N VAL A 5 16.20 -3.87 20.09
CA VAL A 5 16.65 -5.27 20.14
C VAL A 5 17.34 -5.60 21.44
N CYS A 6 18.04 -4.64 22.07
CA CYS A 6 18.72 -4.87 23.36
C CYS A 6 17.79 -5.00 24.58
N ALA A 7 16.55 -4.52 24.50
CA ALA A 7 15.64 -4.59 25.65
C ALA A 7 14.91 -5.94 25.77
N LEU A 8 14.66 -6.62 24.65
CA LEU A 8 14.04 -7.96 24.67
C LEU A 8 15.04 -9.06 25.04
N VAL A 9 16.30 -8.93 24.63
CA VAL A 9 17.36 -9.90 24.95
C VAL A 9 17.72 -9.85 26.44
N ALA A 10 17.56 -8.71 27.11
CA ALA A 10 17.86 -8.58 28.52
C ALA A 10 16.80 -9.22 29.47
N ALA A 11 15.56 -9.44 28.98
CA ALA A 11 14.50 -10.12 29.72
C ALA A 11 14.58 -11.66 29.62
N LEU A 12 15.32 -12.18 28.65
CA LEU A 12 15.48 -13.62 28.40
C LEU A 12 16.63 -14.28 29.19
N MET A 13 17.39 -13.52 29.99
CA MET A 13 18.56 -14.05 30.73
C MET A 13 18.30 -14.41 32.19
N VAL A 14 17.08 -14.63 32.60
CA VAL A 14 16.82 -15.07 34.00
C VAL A 14 16.02 -16.36 34.00
N LEU A 15 16.71 -17.45 34.12
CA LEU A 15 16.49 -18.68 34.89
C LEU A 15 17.06 -19.92 34.16
N ALA A 16 18.35 -19.98 34.05
CA ALA A 16 19.00 -21.29 33.99
C ALA A 16 19.15 -21.81 35.45
N VAL A 17 18.09 -22.33 36.00
CA VAL A 17 18.19 -23.20 37.19
C VAL A 17 18.19 -24.62 36.66
N ILE A 18 19.38 -25.23 36.69
CA ILE A 18 19.58 -26.64 36.36
C ILE A 18 18.93 -27.45 37.47
N PHE A 19 17.72 -27.93 37.23
CA PHE A 19 17.17 -29.10 37.93
C PHE A 19 17.12 -30.26 36.93
N PRO A 20 17.66 -31.44 37.25
CA PRO A 20 17.40 -32.64 36.48
C PRO A 20 15.99 -33.12 36.84
N CYS A 21 14.98 -32.52 36.29
CA CYS A 21 13.62 -33.05 36.31
C CYS A 21 13.38 -33.65 34.92
N PHE A 22 13.10 -34.95 34.85
CA PHE A 22 12.59 -35.57 33.66
C PHE A 22 11.19 -34.96 33.41
N GLY A 23 11.13 -33.95 32.56
CA GLY A 23 9.87 -33.36 32.14
C GLY A 23 9.07 -34.39 31.35
N GLU A 24 7.76 -34.34 31.46
CA GLU A 24 6.87 -35.14 30.66
C GLU A 24 6.76 -34.53 29.26
N THR A 25 6.91 -35.39 28.22
CA THR A 25 6.70 -34.95 26.84
C THR A 25 5.20 -34.91 26.55
N MET A 26 4.71 -33.77 26.14
CA MET A 26 3.32 -33.55 25.70
C MET A 26 3.29 -32.85 24.34
N TYR A 27 2.11 -32.79 23.75
CA TYR A 27 1.89 -32.18 22.44
C TYR A 27 0.82 -31.10 22.52
N VAL A 28 1.02 -30.03 21.79
CA VAL A 28 -0.01 -28.98 21.62
C VAL A 28 -1.18 -29.55 20.82
N ASP A 29 -2.39 -29.44 21.33
CA ASP A 29 -3.64 -29.85 20.67
C ASP A 29 -4.73 -28.80 20.84
N ASN A 30 -4.72 -27.80 19.98
CA ASN A 30 -5.73 -26.74 19.93
C ASN A 30 -6.39 -26.71 18.55
N ARG A 31 -7.29 -27.68 18.29
CA ARG A 31 -8.00 -27.81 17.00
C ARG A 31 -9.38 -27.16 17.08
N GLU A 32 -9.49 -25.92 16.64
CA GLU A 32 -10.79 -25.30 16.31
C GLU A 32 -11.08 -25.45 14.81
N THR A 33 -12.22 -26.00 14.46
CA THR A 33 -12.53 -26.56 13.14
C THR A 33 -12.86 -25.56 12.02
N ASP A 34 -12.98 -24.26 12.28
CA ASP A 34 -13.54 -23.30 11.32
C ASP A 34 -12.65 -22.11 10.95
N LYS A 35 -11.35 -22.14 11.19
CA LYS A 35 -10.47 -21.00 10.88
C LYS A 35 -9.55 -21.26 9.69
N LEU A 36 -9.36 -20.24 8.89
CA LEU A 36 -8.48 -20.21 7.71
C LEU A 36 -7.02 -20.59 8.05
N TYR A 37 -6.67 -20.61 9.32
CA TYR A 37 -5.34 -20.91 9.83
C TYR A 37 -5.42 -21.96 10.94
N PRO A 38 -4.55 -22.96 10.92
CA PRO A 38 -4.54 -23.99 11.94
C PRO A 38 -4.21 -23.41 13.30
N GLU A 39 -4.76 -24.02 14.24
CA GLU A 39 -4.84 -23.70 15.64
C GLU A 39 -3.48 -23.59 16.27
N ARG A 40 -3.29 -22.55 17.03
CA ARG A 40 -2.05 -22.20 17.71
C ARG A 40 -2.29 -22.00 19.19
N LEU A 41 -1.30 -22.35 19.99
CA LEU A 41 -1.31 -22.11 21.43
C LEU A 41 -0.25 -21.09 21.78
N ASN A 42 -0.60 -20.13 22.63
CA ASN A 42 0.33 -19.12 23.12
C ASN A 42 1.26 -19.71 24.18
N LEU A 43 2.56 -19.50 24.00
CA LEU A 43 3.54 -19.58 25.09
C LEU A 43 3.60 -18.22 25.78
N ARG A 44 3.40 -18.19 27.09
CA ARG A 44 3.31 -16.96 27.89
C ARG A 44 4.42 -16.85 28.92
N ALA A 45 4.77 -15.62 29.27
CA ALA A 45 5.76 -15.35 30.31
C ALA A 45 5.23 -15.66 31.72
N GLU A 46 3.91 -15.66 31.92
CA GLU A 46 3.26 -15.85 33.22
C GLU A 46 2.07 -16.82 33.06
N PRO A 47 1.70 -17.61 34.13
CA PRO A 47 0.61 -18.56 34.11
C PRO A 47 -0.75 -17.87 34.21
N SER A 48 -1.06 -17.03 33.23
CA SER A 48 -2.32 -16.28 33.15
C SER A 48 -2.67 -15.88 31.71
N ARG A 49 -3.96 -15.63 31.44
CA ARG A 49 -4.43 -15.13 30.13
C ARG A 49 -3.87 -13.75 29.80
N ASN A 50 -3.46 -12.97 30.79
CA ASN A 50 -2.90 -11.63 30.62
C ASN A 50 -1.37 -11.63 30.58
N GLY A 51 -0.73 -12.77 30.79
CA GLY A 51 0.73 -12.91 30.67
C GLY A 51 1.22 -12.57 29.27
N GLY A 52 2.36 -11.91 29.18
CA GLY A 52 2.97 -11.53 27.91
C GLY A 52 3.18 -12.75 27.01
N ILE A 53 2.85 -12.64 25.72
CA ILE A 53 3.05 -13.72 24.75
C ILE A 53 4.52 -13.72 24.34
N LEU A 54 5.21 -14.84 24.55
CA LEU A 54 6.59 -15.09 24.13
C LEU A 54 6.63 -15.68 22.72
N GLY A 55 5.66 -16.55 22.41
CA GLY A 55 5.57 -17.21 21.11
C GLY A 55 4.22 -17.87 20.87
N LEU A 56 4.03 -18.35 19.65
CA LEU A 56 2.85 -19.07 19.17
C LEU A 56 3.30 -20.42 18.64
N TYR A 57 2.71 -21.51 19.12
CA TYR A 57 3.08 -22.87 18.72
C TYR A 57 1.91 -23.61 18.12
N TYR A 58 2.17 -24.35 17.05
CA TYR A 58 1.14 -25.05 16.29
C TYR A 58 0.76 -26.38 16.92
N THR A 59 -0.48 -26.81 16.68
CA THR A 59 -0.92 -28.17 17.03
C THR A 59 0.04 -29.20 16.45
N GLY A 60 0.41 -30.18 17.28
CA GLY A 60 1.45 -31.16 16.96
C GLY A 60 2.85 -30.80 17.50
N ALA A 61 3.07 -29.57 17.97
CA ALA A 61 4.33 -29.17 18.57
C ALA A 61 4.60 -29.96 19.85
N GLU A 62 5.77 -30.58 19.92
CA GLU A 62 6.25 -31.31 21.10
C GLU A 62 6.81 -30.34 22.11
N VAL A 63 6.38 -30.45 23.36
CA VAL A 63 6.82 -29.63 24.48
C VAL A 63 7.25 -30.49 25.68
N THR A 64 8.22 -30.02 26.44
CA THR A 64 8.60 -30.63 27.71
C THR A 64 7.88 -29.92 28.86
N VAL A 65 7.00 -30.60 29.58
CA VAL A 65 6.28 -30.08 30.74
C VAL A 65 7.13 -30.26 31.99
N LEU A 66 7.41 -29.18 32.66
CA LEU A 66 8.25 -29.14 33.89
C LEU A 66 7.43 -29.07 35.16
N GLY A 67 6.16 -28.67 35.07
CA GLY A 67 5.24 -28.53 36.21
C GLY A 67 3.94 -27.86 35.80
N THR A 68 3.03 -27.63 36.74
CA THR A 68 1.75 -26.97 36.52
C THR A 68 1.49 -25.90 37.58
N GLU A 69 0.93 -24.78 37.17
CA GLU A 69 0.54 -23.67 38.02
C GLU A 69 -0.70 -22.96 37.47
N ASN A 70 -1.75 -22.80 38.29
CA ASN A 70 -2.97 -22.05 37.89
C ASN A 70 -3.60 -22.46 36.54
N ASP A 71 -3.78 -23.75 36.32
CA ASP A 71 -4.29 -24.32 35.04
C ASP A 71 -3.35 -24.12 33.83
N TYR A 72 -2.10 -23.71 34.09
CA TYR A 72 -1.05 -23.61 33.09
C TYR A 72 0.06 -24.62 33.35
N ALA A 73 0.54 -25.24 32.28
CA ALA A 73 1.75 -26.03 32.32
C ALA A 73 2.96 -25.12 32.15
N GLN A 74 3.94 -25.25 33.03
CA GLN A 74 5.27 -24.70 32.82
C GLN A 74 5.98 -25.60 31.80
N VAL A 75 6.36 -25.04 30.67
CA VAL A 75 6.90 -25.80 29.54
C VAL A 75 8.22 -25.24 29.05
N GLU A 76 9.00 -26.08 28.39
CA GLU A 76 10.16 -25.72 27.61
C GLU A 76 9.99 -26.23 26.18
N ILE A 77 10.26 -25.36 25.20
CA ILE A 77 10.23 -25.70 23.77
C ILE A 77 11.27 -24.88 23.02
N GLY A 78 12.15 -25.56 22.28
CA GLY A 78 13.22 -24.90 21.51
C GLY A 78 14.18 -24.06 22.36
N GLY A 79 14.40 -24.44 23.64
CA GLY A 79 15.22 -23.68 24.59
C GLY A 79 14.53 -22.44 25.17
N VAL A 80 13.22 -22.27 24.94
CA VAL A 80 12.43 -21.19 25.49
C VAL A 80 11.48 -21.73 26.56
N GLY A 81 11.61 -21.25 27.78
CA GLY A 81 10.72 -21.57 28.89
C GLY A 81 9.55 -20.61 28.99
N GLY A 82 8.38 -21.12 29.40
CA GLY A 82 7.18 -20.31 29.60
C GLY A 82 5.99 -21.13 30.08
N TYR A 83 4.79 -20.61 29.88
CA TYR A 83 3.55 -21.23 30.34
C TYR A 83 2.56 -21.38 29.17
N MET A 84 1.97 -22.58 29.07
CA MET A 84 0.88 -22.91 28.16
C MET A 84 -0.35 -23.37 28.92
N ALA A 85 -1.56 -23.05 28.45
CA ALA A 85 -2.78 -23.53 29.09
C ALA A 85 -2.85 -25.06 29.02
N SER A 86 -2.96 -25.73 30.16
CA SER A 86 -2.84 -27.19 30.29
C SER A 86 -3.94 -27.95 29.52
N GLU A 87 -5.11 -27.36 29.37
CA GLU A 87 -6.25 -27.95 28.65
C GLU A 87 -5.97 -28.23 27.15
N TYR A 88 -4.95 -27.58 26.58
CA TYR A 88 -4.52 -27.76 25.18
C TYR A 88 -3.24 -28.58 25.03
N LEU A 89 -2.83 -29.28 26.08
CA LEU A 89 -1.69 -30.20 26.02
C LEU A 89 -2.17 -31.64 26.25
N ILE A 90 -1.75 -32.54 25.38
CA ILE A 90 -2.09 -33.93 25.44
C ILE A 90 -0.85 -34.83 25.43
N THR A 91 -0.95 -36.00 26.03
CA THR A 91 0.11 -37.00 25.99
C THR A 91 0.15 -37.73 24.63
N ALA A 92 1.24 -38.43 24.35
CA ALA A 92 1.35 -39.26 23.14
C ALA A 92 0.25 -40.33 23.07
N GLU A 93 -0.12 -40.90 24.21
CA GLU A 93 -1.22 -41.89 24.30
C GLU A 93 -2.58 -41.28 23.94
N GLU A 94 -2.87 -40.09 24.46
CA GLU A 94 -4.11 -39.36 24.15
C GLU A 94 -4.15 -38.94 22.69
N ALA A 95 -3.02 -38.53 22.11
CA ALA A 95 -2.90 -38.23 20.71
C ALA A 95 -3.18 -39.43 19.82
N ALA A 96 -2.57 -40.60 20.11
CA ALA A 96 -2.80 -41.83 19.41
C ALA A 96 -4.26 -42.30 19.53
N ALA A 97 -4.86 -42.17 20.72
CA ALA A 97 -6.26 -42.53 20.95
C ALA A 97 -7.24 -41.61 20.20
N ARG A 98 -6.97 -40.33 20.07
CA ARG A 98 -7.83 -39.35 19.37
C ARG A 98 -7.71 -39.42 17.86
N TYR A 99 -6.48 -39.60 17.37
CA TYR A 99 -6.16 -39.39 15.95
C TYR A 99 -5.69 -40.66 15.23
N GLY A 100 -5.42 -41.71 15.95
CA GLY A 100 -4.84 -42.96 15.43
C GLY A 100 -3.30 -42.87 15.34
N GLU A 101 -2.64 -44.03 15.42
CA GLU A 101 -1.17 -44.12 15.37
C GLU A 101 -0.57 -43.59 14.05
N ASP A 102 -1.31 -43.75 12.95
CA ASP A 102 -0.90 -43.30 11.60
C ASP A 102 -1.40 -41.88 11.24
N SER A 103 -1.92 -41.11 12.17
CA SER A 103 -2.59 -39.83 11.89
C SER A 103 -1.65 -38.68 11.50
N GLY A 104 -0.34 -38.90 11.59
CA GLY A 104 0.66 -37.82 11.41
C GLY A 104 0.61 -36.76 12.51
N PHE A 105 -0.05 -37.07 13.66
CA PHE A 105 0.03 -36.21 14.84
C PHE A 105 1.48 -36.11 15.31
N GLY A 106 1.93 -34.91 15.62
CA GLY A 106 3.36 -34.60 15.81
C GLY A 106 4.02 -34.01 14.57
N SER A 107 3.25 -33.88 13.47
CA SER A 107 3.63 -33.01 12.34
C SER A 107 2.94 -31.66 12.52
N CYS A 108 3.74 -30.63 12.45
CA CYS A 108 3.27 -29.25 12.55
C CYS A 108 2.89 -28.68 11.18
N ARG A 109 2.73 -27.38 11.08
CA ARG A 109 2.35 -26.71 9.85
C ARG A 109 3.43 -26.84 8.78
N ALA A 110 3.07 -27.37 7.60
CA ALA A 110 4.00 -27.42 6.47
C ALA A 110 4.35 -26.02 5.97
N ALA A 111 5.61 -25.76 5.81
CA ALA A 111 6.15 -24.52 5.29
C ALA A 111 7.22 -24.78 4.23
N GLN A 112 7.45 -23.82 3.35
CA GLN A 112 8.49 -23.87 2.34
C GLN A 112 9.42 -22.68 2.50
N VAL A 113 10.71 -22.91 2.33
CA VAL A 113 11.72 -21.87 2.26
C VAL A 113 11.57 -21.10 0.95
N GLU A 114 11.45 -19.79 1.02
CA GLU A 114 11.36 -18.91 -0.13
C GLU A 114 12.40 -17.79 -0.01
N LEU A 115 13.47 -17.92 -0.78
CA LEU A 115 14.60 -17.01 -0.80
C LEU A 115 14.65 -16.17 -2.08
N ASP A 116 13.82 -16.47 -3.07
CA ASP A 116 13.82 -15.80 -4.37
C ASP A 116 13.68 -14.27 -4.24
N GLY A 117 12.69 -13.79 -3.49
CA GLY A 117 12.51 -12.35 -3.22
C GLY A 117 13.64 -11.70 -2.39
N LEU A 118 14.52 -12.50 -1.77
CA LEU A 118 15.69 -12.07 -1.01
C LEU A 118 16.98 -12.20 -1.80
N TRP A 119 16.95 -12.99 -2.90
CA TRP A 119 18.08 -13.31 -3.78
C TRP A 119 19.33 -13.82 -3.05
N ILE A 120 19.11 -14.68 -2.09
CA ILE A 120 20.13 -15.42 -1.37
C ILE A 120 20.00 -16.91 -1.70
N ALA A 121 21.11 -17.61 -1.75
CA ALA A 121 21.13 -19.01 -2.15
C ALA A 121 20.71 -19.97 -1.04
N SER A 122 20.88 -19.58 0.22
CA SER A 122 20.61 -20.43 1.38
C SER A 122 20.45 -19.63 2.65
N VAL A 123 19.80 -20.24 3.65
CA VAL A 123 19.64 -19.72 5.01
C VAL A 123 20.11 -20.71 6.04
N ASP A 124 20.85 -20.24 7.05
CA ASP A 124 21.26 -21.06 8.18
C ASP A 124 20.13 -21.24 9.19
N VAL A 125 19.89 -22.49 9.58
CA VAL A 125 19.06 -22.84 10.74
C VAL A 125 19.93 -22.78 11.98
N VAL A 126 19.61 -21.89 12.90
CA VAL A 126 20.39 -21.70 14.12
C VAL A 126 19.76 -22.40 15.32
N GLY A 127 20.57 -22.93 16.23
CA GLY A 127 20.09 -23.67 17.40
C GLY A 127 19.35 -22.78 18.41
N THR A 128 19.66 -21.49 18.46
CA THR A 128 18.99 -20.50 19.32
C THR A 128 18.93 -19.15 18.62
N VAL A 129 18.04 -18.27 19.05
CA VAL A 129 17.92 -16.90 18.53
C VAL A 129 18.98 -15.93 19.06
N ALA A 130 19.95 -16.41 19.82
CA ALA A 130 21.03 -15.57 20.35
C ALA A 130 22.04 -15.19 19.24
N LEU A 131 22.60 -14.00 19.35
CA LEU A 131 23.62 -13.53 18.42
C LEU A 131 24.84 -14.46 18.44
N GLY A 132 25.28 -14.95 17.28
CA GLY A 132 26.43 -15.85 17.17
C GLY A 132 26.11 -17.32 17.44
N SER A 133 24.83 -17.73 17.41
CA SER A 133 24.43 -19.14 17.49
C SER A 133 25.03 -19.93 16.32
N GLU A 134 25.45 -21.16 16.62
CA GLU A 134 25.95 -22.07 15.59
C GLU A 134 24.80 -22.53 14.66
N SER A 135 25.12 -22.65 13.37
CA SER A 135 24.25 -23.27 12.40
C SER A 135 24.13 -24.76 12.67
N VAL A 136 22.92 -25.27 12.76
CA VAL A 136 22.66 -26.72 12.93
C VAL A 136 22.43 -27.40 11.58
N THR A 137 21.93 -26.67 10.61
CA THR A 137 21.81 -27.08 9.20
C THR A 137 21.58 -25.84 8.34
N THR A 138 21.64 -26.01 7.02
CA THR A 138 21.42 -24.96 6.03
C THR A 138 20.29 -25.38 5.10
N LEU A 139 19.41 -24.46 4.75
CA LEU A 139 18.29 -24.67 3.84
C LEU A 139 18.47 -23.87 2.57
N SER A 140 18.00 -24.42 1.47
CA SER A 140 17.96 -23.79 0.15
C SER A 140 16.55 -23.36 -0.20
N ASP A 141 16.43 -22.51 -1.21
CA ASP A 141 15.14 -22.13 -1.77
C ASP A 141 14.33 -23.37 -2.20
N GLY A 142 13.05 -23.39 -1.85
CA GLY A 142 12.16 -24.49 -2.15
C GLY A 142 12.15 -25.63 -1.13
N ASP A 143 13.08 -25.66 -0.15
CA ASP A 143 13.11 -26.70 0.88
C ASP A 143 11.83 -26.69 1.72
N LEU A 144 11.30 -27.90 1.97
CA LEU A 144 10.12 -28.11 2.79
C LEU A 144 10.52 -28.36 4.25
N VAL A 145 9.86 -27.64 5.15
CA VAL A 145 10.07 -27.73 6.60
C VAL A 145 8.72 -27.76 7.32
N GLU A 146 8.72 -28.12 8.59
CA GLU A 146 7.56 -27.97 9.45
C GLU A 146 7.74 -26.74 10.34
N LEU A 147 6.80 -25.81 10.29
CA LEU A 147 6.74 -24.69 11.21
C LEU A 147 6.12 -25.17 12.53
N VAL A 148 6.95 -25.29 13.55
CA VAL A 148 6.57 -25.73 14.89
C VAL A 148 6.00 -24.56 15.69
N GLY A 149 6.60 -23.38 15.55
CA GLY A 149 6.14 -22.20 16.26
C GLY A 149 6.76 -20.91 15.73
N ILE A 150 6.25 -19.80 16.25
CA ILE A 150 6.75 -18.45 15.97
C ILE A 150 7.16 -17.84 17.31
N LEU A 151 8.42 -17.43 17.43
CA LEU A 151 8.97 -16.79 18.62
C LEU A 151 9.08 -15.28 18.37
N GLY A 152 8.42 -14.51 19.23
CA GLY A 152 8.32 -13.07 19.03
C GLY A 152 7.63 -12.76 17.70
N ASP A 153 8.21 -11.82 16.94
CA ASP A 153 7.67 -11.34 15.68
C ASP A 153 8.46 -11.77 14.44
N ASP A 154 9.68 -12.27 14.66
CA ASP A 154 10.66 -12.35 13.59
C ASP A 154 11.26 -13.74 13.38
N TRP A 155 11.02 -14.69 14.30
CA TRP A 155 11.64 -16.00 14.25
C TRP A 155 10.65 -17.14 14.12
N ALA A 156 10.91 -18.04 13.18
CA ALA A 156 10.24 -19.32 13.04
C ALA A 156 11.06 -20.41 13.73
N TYR A 157 10.45 -21.16 14.65
CA TYR A 157 10.97 -22.41 15.16
C TYR A 157 10.49 -23.54 14.25
N ILE A 158 11.41 -24.24 13.61
CA ILE A 158 11.13 -25.20 12.57
C ILE A 158 11.70 -26.60 12.91
N ALA A 159 11.09 -27.60 12.30
CA ALA A 159 11.63 -28.95 12.23
C ALA A 159 11.98 -29.25 10.78
N VAL A 160 13.23 -29.58 10.53
CA VAL A 160 13.78 -29.96 9.22
C VAL A 160 13.82 -31.48 9.14
N PRO A 161 13.07 -32.13 8.24
CA PRO A 161 13.14 -33.57 8.04
C PRO A 161 14.53 -33.98 7.53
N GLN A 162 15.13 -35.00 8.14
CA GLN A 162 16.40 -35.59 7.72
C GLN A 162 16.35 -37.12 7.78
N GLU A 163 17.33 -37.81 7.17
CA GLU A 163 17.47 -39.25 7.34
C GLU A 163 17.67 -39.60 8.82
N GLY A 164 16.69 -40.29 9.41
CA GLY A 164 16.75 -40.72 10.80
C GLY A 164 16.04 -39.85 11.83
N GLY A 165 15.37 -38.78 11.40
CA GLY A 165 14.58 -37.93 12.32
C GLY A 165 14.39 -36.52 11.86
N LYS A 166 14.23 -35.60 12.82
CA LYS A 166 14.07 -34.17 12.58
C LYS A 166 15.16 -33.40 13.29
N VAL A 167 15.67 -32.35 12.64
CA VAL A 167 16.55 -31.34 13.25
C VAL A 167 15.75 -30.09 13.52
N TYR A 168 15.84 -29.58 14.73
CA TYR A 168 15.08 -28.41 15.16
C TYR A 168 15.98 -27.17 15.26
N GLY A 169 15.44 -26.01 14.93
CA GLY A 169 16.13 -24.75 15.07
C GLY A 169 15.30 -23.56 14.58
N TYR A 170 15.94 -22.43 14.48
CA TYR A 170 15.32 -21.16 14.19
C TYR A 170 15.80 -20.61 12.85
N VAL A 171 14.86 -20.06 12.07
CA VAL A 171 15.12 -19.23 10.89
C VAL A 171 14.32 -17.94 10.99
N PRO A 172 14.73 -16.87 10.32
CA PRO A 172 13.86 -15.70 10.19
C PRO A 172 12.51 -16.08 9.58
N LEU A 173 11.41 -15.64 10.20
CA LEU A 173 10.05 -16.01 9.78
C LEU A 173 9.72 -15.59 8.35
N ASP A 174 10.30 -14.47 7.91
CA ASP A 174 10.10 -13.92 6.58
C ASP A 174 10.81 -14.70 5.45
N MET A 175 11.63 -15.70 5.78
CA MET A 175 12.21 -16.64 4.81
C MET A 175 11.32 -17.86 4.54
N LEU A 176 10.15 -17.93 5.17
CA LEU A 176 9.23 -19.05 5.00
C LEU A 176 7.90 -18.60 4.42
N VAL A 177 7.28 -19.47 3.63
CA VAL A 177 5.91 -19.35 3.14
C VAL A 177 5.09 -20.56 3.54
N ASP A 178 3.79 -20.34 3.74
CA ASP A 178 2.85 -21.40 4.09
C ASP A 178 2.53 -22.25 2.85
N VAL A 179 2.81 -23.56 2.90
CA VAL A 179 2.54 -24.47 1.79
C VAL A 179 1.05 -24.49 1.42
N ALA A 180 0.15 -24.40 2.40
CA ALA A 180 -1.29 -24.42 2.13
C ALA A 180 -1.80 -23.17 1.38
N VAL A 181 -1.01 -22.08 1.37
CA VAL A 181 -1.31 -20.84 0.65
C VAL A 181 -0.17 -20.44 -0.29
N HIS A 182 0.73 -21.38 -0.60
CA HIS A 182 1.90 -21.14 -1.44
C HIS A 182 1.54 -20.53 -2.80
N ASP A 183 0.49 -21.05 -3.44
CA ASP A 183 0.00 -20.54 -4.73
C ASP A 183 -0.96 -19.34 -4.58
N ALA A 184 -1.31 -18.99 -3.35
CA ALA A 184 -2.24 -17.92 -3.07
C ALA A 184 -1.47 -16.67 -2.64
N MET A 185 -1.59 -15.61 -3.40
CA MET A 185 -1.02 -14.31 -3.07
C MET A 185 -2.12 -13.39 -2.55
N ILE A 186 -1.78 -12.62 -1.54
CA ILE A 186 -2.63 -11.51 -1.15
C ILE A 186 -2.35 -10.38 -2.12
N VAL A 187 -3.37 -9.94 -2.82
CA VAL A 187 -3.28 -8.86 -3.78
C VAL A 187 -3.92 -7.64 -3.19
N ALA A 188 -3.20 -6.53 -3.19
CA ALA A 188 -3.79 -5.25 -2.86
C ALA A 188 -4.88 -4.96 -3.89
N GLY A 189 -6.13 -5.01 -3.44
CA GLY A 189 -7.31 -4.89 -4.28
C GLY A 189 -8.35 -4.03 -3.59
N GLY A 190 -9.31 -3.61 -4.32
CA GLY A 190 -10.39 -2.74 -3.90
C GLY A 190 -10.99 -2.08 -5.12
N SER A 191 -11.55 -0.90 -5.01
CA SER A 191 -11.81 -0.09 -6.18
C SER A 191 -10.48 0.29 -6.85
N ALA A 192 -10.50 0.56 -8.13
CA ALA A 192 -9.31 0.93 -8.92
C ALA A 192 -8.49 2.09 -8.31
N ASP A 193 -9.02 2.75 -7.30
CA ASP A 193 -8.56 3.99 -6.72
C ASP A 193 -7.91 3.81 -5.34
N THR A 194 -7.93 2.58 -4.78
CA THR A 194 -7.48 2.35 -3.42
C THR A 194 -5.98 2.03 -3.40
N ARG A 195 -5.23 2.79 -2.61
CA ARG A 195 -3.85 2.43 -2.22
C ARG A 195 -3.90 1.70 -0.89
N THR A 196 -3.10 0.66 -0.76
CA THR A 196 -2.94 -0.05 0.50
C THR A 196 -1.64 0.37 1.13
N ILE A 197 -1.71 1.02 2.29
CA ILE A 197 -0.51 1.44 3.02
C ILE A 197 0.06 0.26 3.81
N PHE A 198 1.37 0.15 3.77
CA PHE A 198 2.17 -0.88 4.38
C PHE A 198 2.95 -0.29 5.55
N TYR A 199 2.72 -0.78 6.76
CA TYR A 199 3.20 -0.20 8.00
C TYR A 199 4.26 -1.06 8.69
N SER A 200 5.12 -0.43 9.49
CA SER A 200 6.15 -1.10 10.30
C SER A 200 5.59 -1.86 11.51
N ALA A 201 4.37 -1.55 11.95
CA ALA A 201 3.68 -2.20 13.07
C ALA A 201 2.16 -2.19 12.85
N PRO A 202 1.38 -3.08 13.53
CA PRO A 202 -0.06 -3.23 13.32
C PRO A 202 -0.88 -2.13 14.00
N ASN A 203 -0.63 -0.88 13.64
CA ASN A 203 -1.40 0.27 14.09
C ASN A 203 -1.26 1.46 13.14
N ASP A 204 -2.29 2.32 13.08
CA ASP A 204 -2.38 3.47 12.18
C ASP A 204 -1.40 4.63 12.51
N LYS A 205 -0.61 4.52 13.59
CA LYS A 205 0.41 5.50 13.98
C LYS A 205 1.82 5.00 13.73
N ALA A 206 1.95 3.77 13.23
CA ALA A 206 3.23 3.22 12.87
C ALA A 206 3.81 3.95 11.65
N GLU A 207 5.10 3.81 11.46
CA GLU A 207 5.79 4.33 10.28
C GLU A 207 5.23 3.65 9.02
N GLU A 208 4.88 4.45 8.02
CA GLU A 208 4.51 3.99 6.69
C GLU A 208 5.78 3.60 5.94
N ILE A 209 5.89 2.32 5.56
CA ILE A 209 7.07 1.81 4.84
C ILE A 209 6.91 2.04 3.34
N MET A 210 5.72 1.71 2.80
CA MET A 210 5.42 1.87 1.38
C MET A 210 3.93 1.96 1.10
N SER A 211 3.59 2.38 -0.11
CA SER A 211 2.22 2.39 -0.63
C SER A 211 2.10 1.37 -1.76
N LEU A 212 1.27 0.34 -1.54
CA LEU A 212 0.98 -0.69 -2.54
C LEU A 212 -0.08 -0.18 -3.51
N LYS A 213 0.18 -0.35 -4.81
CA LYS A 213 -0.79 -0.06 -5.86
C LYS A 213 -1.79 -1.20 -6.00
N ASN A 214 -2.95 -0.88 -6.54
CA ASN A 214 -3.94 -1.90 -6.85
C ASN A 214 -3.35 -2.94 -7.82
N GLY A 215 -3.57 -4.23 -7.52
CA GLY A 215 -2.96 -5.33 -8.26
C GLY A 215 -1.54 -5.71 -7.80
N ALA A 216 -0.96 -5.00 -6.84
CA ALA A 216 0.31 -5.39 -6.25
C ALA A 216 0.16 -6.72 -5.51
N ALA A 217 1.01 -7.67 -5.85
CA ALA A 217 1.05 -8.95 -5.17
C ALA A 217 1.90 -8.85 -3.90
N CYS A 218 1.41 -9.43 -2.82
CA CYS A 218 2.15 -9.60 -1.59
C CYS A 218 1.89 -10.98 -1.01
N ARG A 219 2.82 -11.49 -0.20
CA ARG A 219 2.69 -12.80 0.43
C ARG A 219 2.30 -12.68 1.89
N SER A 220 1.34 -13.48 2.32
CA SER A 220 0.98 -13.56 3.74
C SER A 220 2.04 -14.34 4.51
N LEU A 221 2.52 -13.76 5.61
CA LEU A 221 3.41 -14.44 6.52
C LEU A 221 2.59 -15.23 7.55
N PHE A 222 2.29 -16.48 7.20
CA PHE A 222 1.57 -17.46 8.03
C PHE A 222 0.27 -16.96 8.64
N GLY A 223 -0.45 -16.11 7.90
CA GLY A 223 -1.72 -15.54 8.36
C GLY A 223 -1.65 -14.83 9.68
N ARG A 224 -0.49 -14.29 10.03
CA ARG A 224 -0.32 -13.55 11.25
C ARG A 224 -1.23 -12.34 11.25
N LYS A 225 -2.17 -12.32 12.18
CA LYS A 225 -3.16 -11.26 12.35
C LYS A 225 -3.05 -10.66 13.74
N GLU A 226 -3.12 -9.35 13.83
CA GLU A 226 -3.37 -8.62 15.06
C GLU A 226 -4.60 -7.74 14.85
N GLY A 227 -5.74 -8.19 15.39
CA GLY A 227 -7.03 -7.57 15.11
C GLY A 227 -7.35 -7.54 13.61
N ASN A 228 -7.39 -6.35 13.03
CA ASN A 228 -7.63 -6.13 11.60
C ASN A 228 -6.35 -5.97 10.77
N TRP A 229 -5.20 -6.39 11.29
CA TRP A 229 -3.91 -6.28 10.61
C TRP A 229 -3.37 -7.63 10.19
N VAL A 230 -2.76 -7.70 9.02
CA VAL A 230 -2.12 -8.90 8.49
C VAL A 230 -0.67 -8.59 8.19
N LYS A 231 0.26 -9.44 8.65
CA LYS A 231 1.67 -9.33 8.30
C LYS A 231 1.88 -9.93 6.91
N VAL A 232 2.51 -9.18 6.03
CA VAL A 232 2.78 -9.55 4.64
C VAL A 232 4.21 -9.20 4.24
N ARG A 233 4.67 -9.79 3.13
CA ARG A 233 5.96 -9.50 2.51
C ARG A 233 5.77 -9.00 1.07
N VAL A 234 6.56 -7.99 0.69
CA VAL A 234 6.66 -7.47 -0.68
C VAL A 234 8.15 -7.41 -1.05
N GLY A 235 8.60 -8.28 -1.93
CA GLY A 235 10.04 -8.51 -2.12
C GLY A 235 10.70 -8.89 -0.80
N GLY A 236 11.84 -8.29 -0.48
CA GLY A 236 12.55 -8.51 0.78
C GLY A 236 11.99 -7.79 2.00
N VAL A 237 10.92 -7.00 1.87
CA VAL A 237 10.39 -6.16 2.95
C VAL A 237 9.16 -6.77 3.60
N SER A 238 9.19 -6.96 4.92
CA SER A 238 8.06 -7.44 5.71
C SER A 238 7.42 -6.30 6.52
N GLY A 239 6.10 -6.30 6.63
CA GLY A 239 5.36 -5.31 7.38
C GLY A 239 3.88 -5.65 7.50
N TRP A 240 3.05 -4.66 7.80
CA TRP A 240 1.66 -4.84 8.14
C TRP A 240 0.74 -4.07 7.21
N VAL A 241 -0.31 -4.70 6.75
CA VAL A 241 -1.41 -4.07 6.02
C VAL A 241 -2.70 -4.20 6.80
N ARG A 242 -3.55 -3.19 6.74
CA ARG A 242 -4.88 -3.25 7.34
C ARG A 242 -5.76 -4.18 6.52
N TYR A 243 -6.28 -5.21 7.17
CA TYR A 243 -7.23 -6.15 6.58
C TYR A 243 -8.65 -5.71 6.95
N THR A 244 -9.38 -5.20 5.98
CA THR A 244 -10.82 -5.05 6.10
C THR A 244 -11.46 -6.18 5.31
N GLN A 245 -12.43 -6.88 5.89
CA GLN A 245 -13.10 -8.01 5.21
C GLN A 245 -13.74 -7.61 3.87
N ALA A 246 -13.90 -6.30 3.67
CA ALA A 246 -14.61 -5.81 2.53
C ALA A 246 -13.80 -5.88 1.25
N ASP A 247 -12.50 -5.42 1.17
CA ASP A 247 -12.02 -5.24 -0.19
C ASP A 247 -10.53 -4.93 -0.41
N ASN A 248 -9.69 -4.79 0.64
CA ASN A 248 -8.31 -4.33 0.42
C ASN A 248 -7.33 -5.45 0.02
N LEU A 249 -7.59 -6.67 0.52
CA LEU A 249 -6.74 -7.82 0.25
C LEU A 249 -7.61 -9.01 -0.12
N LYS A 250 -7.31 -9.64 -1.23
CA LYS A 250 -7.94 -10.90 -1.64
C LYS A 250 -6.88 -11.98 -1.69
N THR A 251 -7.18 -13.12 -1.08
CA THR A 251 -6.37 -14.33 -1.26
C THR A 251 -6.87 -15.02 -2.52
N ILE A 252 -6.11 -14.98 -3.59
CA ILE A 252 -6.45 -15.54 -4.89
C ILE A 252 -5.20 -16.20 -5.47
N ALA A 253 -5.39 -17.24 -6.28
CA ALA A 253 -4.29 -17.75 -7.10
C ALA A 253 -3.75 -16.60 -7.98
N LEU A 254 -2.43 -16.48 -8.09
CA LEU A 254 -1.77 -15.34 -8.75
C LEU A 254 -2.32 -15.08 -10.16
N ASN A 255 -2.56 -16.15 -10.92
CA ASN A 255 -3.08 -16.06 -12.29
C ASN A 255 -4.52 -15.55 -12.36
N ASP A 256 -5.34 -15.84 -11.34
CA ASP A 256 -6.74 -15.40 -11.29
C ASP A 256 -6.87 -13.98 -10.74
N ALA A 257 -5.92 -13.55 -9.90
CA ALA A 257 -5.93 -12.26 -9.24
C ALA A 257 -5.96 -11.09 -10.22
N ARG A 258 -5.15 -11.16 -11.25
CA ARG A 258 -4.99 -10.06 -12.22
C ARG A 258 -6.16 -9.94 -13.18
N SER A 259 -6.92 -11.01 -13.42
CA SER A 259 -8.11 -10.97 -14.27
C SER A 259 -9.35 -10.41 -13.58
N THR A 260 -9.38 -10.42 -12.23
CA THR A 260 -10.56 -10.06 -11.44
C THR A 260 -10.44 -8.71 -10.71
N ILE A 261 -9.23 -8.14 -10.67
CA ILE A 261 -8.95 -6.87 -9.98
C ILE A 261 -8.73 -5.76 -11.01
N PRO A 262 -9.37 -4.60 -10.86
CA PRO A 262 -9.06 -3.43 -11.68
C PRO A 262 -7.58 -3.06 -11.48
N TYR A 263 -6.76 -3.35 -12.48
CA TYR A 263 -5.32 -3.16 -12.44
C TYR A 263 -4.88 -2.30 -13.63
N TYR A 264 -4.27 -1.19 -13.35
CA TYR A 264 -3.73 -0.27 -14.34
C TYR A 264 -2.28 0.03 -13.98
N PRO A 265 -1.31 -0.75 -14.49
CA PRO A 265 0.08 -0.57 -14.16
C PRO A 265 0.59 0.76 -14.71
N LEU A 266 1.37 1.48 -13.91
CA LEU A 266 2.21 2.53 -14.42
C LEU A 266 3.46 1.90 -15.01
N VAL A 267 3.65 2.05 -16.32
CA VAL A 267 4.84 1.57 -17.02
C VAL A 267 5.84 2.70 -17.15
N MET A 268 7.06 2.44 -16.69
CA MET A 268 8.22 3.33 -16.85
C MET A 268 9.35 2.57 -17.55
N LYS A 269 10.43 3.27 -17.88
CA LYS A 269 11.65 2.66 -18.41
C LYS A 269 12.87 3.24 -17.72
N THR A 270 13.96 2.49 -17.70
CA THR A 270 15.25 2.94 -17.19
C THR A 270 15.86 4.03 -18.08
N LYS A 271 16.37 5.11 -17.48
CA LYS A 271 17.08 6.21 -18.19
C LYS A 271 18.48 5.81 -18.62
N GLU A 272 19.11 4.99 -17.82
CA GLU A 272 20.46 4.43 -17.93
C GLU A 272 20.44 3.05 -17.28
N ASP A 273 21.56 2.34 -17.29
CA ASP A 273 21.65 1.05 -16.61
C ASP A 273 21.37 1.25 -15.13
N ALA A 274 20.49 0.43 -14.56
CA ALA A 274 20.03 0.50 -13.18
C ALA A 274 20.10 -0.87 -12.51
N LEU A 275 20.32 -0.89 -11.20
CA LEU A 275 20.36 -2.13 -10.43
C LEU A 275 18.98 -2.45 -9.83
N LEU A 276 18.61 -3.72 -9.91
CA LEU A 276 17.39 -4.26 -9.30
C LEU A 276 17.77 -4.90 -7.96
N TYR A 277 17.20 -4.42 -6.86
CA TYR A 277 17.55 -4.80 -5.49
C TYR A 277 16.44 -5.60 -4.80
N SER A 278 16.81 -6.44 -3.82
CA SER A 278 15.86 -7.17 -2.96
C SER A 278 15.14 -6.26 -1.94
N PHE A 279 15.76 -5.14 -1.56
CA PHE A 279 15.23 -4.16 -0.60
C PHE A 279 15.30 -2.75 -1.18
N PRO A 280 14.46 -1.81 -0.69
CA PRO A 280 14.61 -0.41 -1.04
C PRO A 280 15.86 0.15 -0.37
N GLY A 281 16.88 0.47 -1.15
CA GLY A 281 18.19 0.93 -0.71
C GLY A 281 19.32 0.12 -1.34
N GLU A 282 20.53 0.70 -1.38
CA GLU A 282 21.71 0.08 -1.97
C GLU A 282 22.34 -1.05 -1.12
N THR A 283 21.72 -1.35 0.03
CA THR A 283 22.19 -2.42 0.94
C THR A 283 21.57 -3.78 0.65
N GLY A 284 20.59 -3.84 -0.25
CA GLY A 284 19.97 -5.08 -0.69
C GLY A 284 20.86 -5.91 -1.59
N SER A 285 20.54 -7.20 -1.71
CA SER A 285 21.17 -8.05 -2.73
C SER A 285 20.76 -7.56 -4.11
N VAL A 286 21.70 -7.52 -5.04
CA VAL A 286 21.45 -7.18 -6.44
C VAL A 286 21.07 -8.44 -7.20
N HIS A 287 19.91 -8.43 -7.83
CA HIS A 287 19.45 -9.53 -8.65
C HIS A 287 20.02 -9.46 -10.07
N GLU A 288 19.83 -8.31 -10.70
CA GLU A 288 20.32 -8.08 -12.06
C GLU A 288 20.59 -6.59 -12.31
N THR A 289 21.28 -6.32 -13.40
CA THR A 289 21.40 -4.98 -13.95
C THR A 289 20.38 -4.83 -15.07
N LEU A 290 19.48 -3.86 -14.92
CA LEU A 290 18.54 -3.47 -15.95
C LEU A 290 19.26 -2.57 -16.94
N GLU A 291 19.31 -2.97 -18.20
CA GLU A 291 19.86 -2.12 -19.25
C GLU A 291 19.01 -0.86 -19.45
N LYS A 292 19.62 0.18 -20.01
CA LYS A 292 18.90 1.37 -20.44
C LYS A 292 17.71 1.01 -21.31
N ASP A 293 16.60 1.76 -21.16
CA ASP A 293 15.32 1.58 -21.85
C ASP A 293 14.57 0.27 -21.49
N THR A 294 15.00 -0.46 -20.45
CA THR A 294 14.24 -1.60 -19.92
C THR A 294 12.89 -1.12 -19.35
N GLY A 295 11.78 -1.65 -19.87
CA GLY A 295 10.45 -1.38 -19.37
C GLY A 295 10.19 -2.03 -18.02
N VAL A 296 9.52 -1.33 -17.11
CA VAL A 296 9.14 -1.83 -15.78
C VAL A 296 7.72 -1.41 -15.43
N GLU A 297 6.98 -2.27 -14.75
CA GLU A 297 5.68 -1.96 -14.13
C GLU A 297 5.88 -1.66 -12.65
N ILE A 298 5.29 -0.56 -12.15
CA ILE A 298 5.40 -0.16 -10.74
C ILE A 298 4.24 -0.74 -9.93
N PHE A 299 4.56 -1.49 -8.88
CA PHE A 299 3.60 -2.09 -7.96
C PHE A 299 3.54 -1.41 -6.58
N ALA A 300 4.65 -0.87 -6.10
CA ALA A 300 4.68 -0.16 -4.84
C ALA A 300 5.67 1.01 -4.86
N GLU A 301 5.42 1.98 -3.99
CA GLU A 301 6.29 3.14 -3.77
C GLU A 301 6.78 3.12 -2.32
N ALA A 302 8.11 3.18 -2.14
CA ALA A 302 8.81 3.17 -0.85
C ALA A 302 9.79 4.34 -0.79
N GLY A 303 9.30 5.56 -0.55
CA GLY A 303 10.10 6.77 -0.61
C GLY A 303 10.70 7.02 -1.99
N GLU A 304 12.03 7.05 -2.05
CA GLU A 304 12.77 7.23 -3.32
C GLU A 304 12.90 5.95 -4.16
N TRP A 305 12.31 4.84 -3.70
CA TRP A 305 12.37 3.52 -4.34
C TRP A 305 10.99 3.06 -4.79
N VAL A 306 10.97 2.26 -5.85
CA VAL A 306 9.76 1.61 -6.35
C VAL A 306 9.97 0.12 -6.48
N TYR A 307 8.98 -0.66 -6.07
CA TYR A 307 8.93 -2.09 -6.31
C TYR A 307 8.32 -2.33 -7.69
N VAL A 308 9.06 -3.00 -8.54
CA VAL A 308 8.74 -3.14 -9.96
C VAL A 308 8.79 -4.60 -10.40
N ARG A 309 8.16 -4.86 -11.55
CA ARG A 309 8.40 -6.04 -12.38
C ARG A 309 9.01 -5.59 -13.70
N THR A 310 10.06 -6.24 -14.16
CA THR A 310 10.62 -6.00 -15.50
C THR A 310 9.66 -6.55 -16.58
N LEU A 311 9.57 -5.85 -17.71
CA LEU A 311 8.78 -6.28 -18.87
C LEU A 311 9.65 -7.07 -19.87
N THR A 312 10.60 -7.84 -19.37
CA THR A 312 11.49 -8.72 -20.14
C THR A 312 10.86 -10.11 -20.25
N GLY A 313 10.72 -10.65 -21.45
CA GLY A 313 10.15 -11.98 -21.69
C GLY A 313 8.91 -12.00 -22.57
N ASP A 314 8.17 -13.11 -22.59
CA ASP A 314 6.94 -13.24 -23.39
C ASP A 314 5.82 -12.40 -22.77
N PRO A 315 5.28 -11.38 -23.46
CA PRO A 315 4.24 -10.50 -22.93
C PRO A 315 2.94 -11.22 -22.54
N GLY A 316 2.77 -12.47 -22.96
CA GLY A 316 1.59 -13.29 -22.66
C GLY A 316 1.71 -14.12 -21.38
N ALA A 317 2.89 -14.25 -20.79
CA ALA A 317 3.10 -15.01 -19.57
C ALA A 317 3.16 -14.10 -18.34
N TYR A 318 2.27 -14.31 -17.38
CA TYR A 318 2.20 -13.53 -16.13
C TYR A 318 3.44 -13.66 -15.23
N ASP A 319 4.28 -14.67 -15.48
CA ASP A 319 5.51 -14.95 -14.72
C ASP A 319 6.78 -14.44 -15.42
N CYS A 320 6.64 -13.63 -16.48
CA CYS A 320 7.77 -13.06 -17.17
C CYS A 320 8.26 -11.80 -16.48
N GLY A 321 9.54 -11.74 -16.21
CA GLY A 321 10.24 -10.60 -15.64
C GLY A 321 10.59 -10.78 -14.17
N ALA A 322 11.69 -10.14 -13.79
CA ALA A 322 12.17 -10.12 -12.43
C ALA A 322 11.42 -9.06 -11.59
N TYR A 323 11.22 -9.36 -10.31
CA TYR A 323 10.63 -8.43 -9.34
C TYR A 323 11.74 -7.88 -8.44
N GLY A 324 11.67 -6.61 -8.06
CA GLY A 324 12.61 -6.01 -7.13
C GLY A 324 12.43 -4.50 -7.00
N TYR A 325 13.37 -3.87 -6.31
CA TYR A 325 13.38 -2.44 -6.04
C TYR A 325 14.37 -1.72 -6.94
N VAL A 326 13.92 -0.64 -7.55
CA VAL A 326 14.74 0.28 -8.36
C VAL A 326 14.59 1.69 -7.81
N ALA A 327 15.66 2.48 -7.83
CA ALA A 327 15.56 3.89 -7.48
C ALA A 327 14.62 4.61 -8.47
N LEU A 328 13.64 5.33 -7.96
CA LEU A 328 12.67 6.06 -8.79
C LEU A 328 13.38 7.09 -9.70
N SER A 329 14.48 7.68 -9.23
CA SER A 329 15.32 8.60 -9.99
C SER A 329 15.96 7.98 -11.24
N SER A 330 16.13 6.65 -11.30
CA SER A 330 16.66 5.93 -12.46
C SER A 330 15.63 5.68 -13.56
N LEU A 331 14.36 6.01 -13.31
CA LEU A 331 13.26 5.73 -14.22
C LEU A 331 12.75 7.01 -14.93
N THR A 332 12.15 6.81 -16.10
CA THR A 332 11.42 7.83 -16.86
C THR A 332 10.18 7.22 -17.47
N LEU A 333 9.21 8.05 -17.87
CA LEU A 333 8.02 7.55 -18.55
C LEU A 333 8.37 6.91 -19.90
N ALA A 334 7.71 5.82 -20.24
CA ALA A 334 7.85 5.22 -21.57
C ALA A 334 7.23 6.15 -22.62
N GLU A 335 8.01 6.53 -23.65
CA GLU A 335 7.60 7.54 -24.65
C GLU A 335 6.37 7.14 -25.49
N SER A 336 6.13 5.85 -25.64
CA SER A 336 4.99 5.31 -26.41
C SER A 336 3.66 5.34 -25.66
N GLN A 337 3.68 5.66 -24.39
CA GLN A 337 2.52 5.62 -23.51
C GLN A 337 2.41 6.98 -22.83
N GLY A 338 1.57 7.86 -23.37
CA GLY A 338 1.20 9.06 -22.65
C GLY A 338 0.66 8.64 -21.29
N ALA A 339 1.50 8.71 -20.26
CA ALA A 339 1.04 8.40 -18.91
C ALA A 339 0.04 9.47 -18.49
N PHE A 340 -1.11 9.03 -18.05
CA PHE A 340 -2.18 9.90 -17.59
C PHE A 340 -2.44 9.63 -16.10
N ALA A 341 -2.94 10.63 -15.43
CA ALA A 341 -3.43 10.50 -14.07
C ALA A 341 -4.88 10.97 -14.00
N VAL A 342 -5.64 10.35 -13.12
CA VAL A 342 -6.98 10.81 -12.74
C VAL A 342 -6.88 11.52 -11.41
N ALA A 343 -7.37 12.74 -11.36
CA ALA A 343 -7.46 13.52 -10.12
C ALA A 343 -8.48 12.86 -9.18
N GLN A 344 -8.04 12.59 -7.96
CA GLN A 344 -8.87 12.05 -6.88
C GLN A 344 -8.72 12.94 -5.66
N ALA A 345 -9.80 13.19 -4.96
CA ALA A 345 -9.75 13.83 -3.67
C ALA A 345 -9.98 12.77 -2.57
N ASP A 346 -9.29 12.91 -1.45
CA ASP A 346 -9.49 12.08 -0.26
C ASP A 346 -10.92 12.24 0.31
N ASP A 347 -11.54 13.39 0.04
CA ASP A 347 -12.94 13.67 0.29
C ASP A 347 -13.60 13.93 -1.07
N ASP A 348 -14.69 13.27 -1.37
CA ASP A 348 -15.30 13.13 -2.71
C ASP A 348 -15.57 14.45 -3.45
N ASP A 349 -15.41 15.60 -2.80
CA ASP A 349 -15.77 16.91 -3.32
C ASP A 349 -14.65 17.95 -3.34
N LEU A 350 -13.43 17.62 -2.83
CA LEU A 350 -12.33 18.57 -2.81
C LEU A 350 -11.53 18.53 -4.12
N PRO A 351 -11.28 19.67 -4.76
CA PRO A 351 -10.42 19.73 -5.94
C PRO A 351 -8.96 19.42 -5.58
N VAL A 352 -8.25 18.82 -6.51
CA VAL A 352 -6.83 18.47 -6.37
C VAL A 352 -5.97 19.68 -6.75
N LEU A 353 -5.08 20.11 -5.87
CA LEU A 353 -4.31 21.32 -6.05
C LEU A 353 -3.19 21.19 -7.08
N LEU A 354 -3.05 22.22 -7.90
CA LEU A 354 -1.94 22.42 -8.84
C LEU A 354 -0.94 23.41 -8.25
N MET A 355 0.29 22.97 -8.05
CA MET A 355 1.38 23.75 -7.46
C MET A 355 2.43 24.11 -8.53
N ASP A 356 3.15 25.22 -8.34
CA ASP A 356 4.22 25.65 -9.25
C ASP A 356 5.57 24.95 -8.96
N ALA A 357 5.71 24.28 -7.82
CA ALA A 357 6.90 23.52 -7.43
C ALA A 357 6.52 22.26 -6.62
N PRO A 358 7.39 21.22 -6.55
CA PRO A 358 7.13 19.99 -5.82
C PRO A 358 7.44 20.11 -4.32
N GLU A 359 6.88 21.11 -3.65
CA GLU A 359 7.09 21.36 -2.22
C GLU A 359 5.82 21.89 -1.55
N LYS A 360 5.70 21.65 -0.25
CA LYS A 360 4.50 21.99 0.53
C LYS A 360 4.18 23.47 0.58
N GLU A 361 5.20 24.31 0.55
CA GLU A 361 5.08 25.77 0.61
C GLU A 361 5.01 26.42 -0.79
N ALA A 362 4.96 25.60 -1.84
CA ALA A 362 4.85 26.09 -3.22
C ALA A 362 3.57 26.89 -3.44
N LYS A 363 3.61 27.77 -4.43
CA LYS A 363 2.46 28.57 -4.79
C LYS A 363 1.45 27.73 -5.54
N MET A 364 0.21 27.73 -5.08
CA MET A 364 -0.90 27.18 -5.82
C MET A 364 -1.21 28.03 -7.05
N ILE A 365 -1.27 27.39 -8.22
CA ILE A 365 -1.58 28.02 -9.50
C ILE A 365 -2.96 27.69 -10.01
N GLY A 366 -3.59 26.65 -9.46
CA GLY A 366 -4.93 26.23 -9.86
C GLY A 366 -5.37 24.96 -9.14
N ALA A 367 -6.42 24.33 -9.68
CA ALA A 367 -6.96 23.08 -9.14
C ALA A 367 -7.51 22.20 -10.26
N LEU A 368 -7.27 20.87 -10.15
CA LEU A 368 -7.93 19.87 -10.97
C LEU A 368 -9.31 19.55 -10.41
N ILE A 369 -10.24 19.38 -11.31
CA ILE A 369 -11.59 18.89 -10.95
C ILE A 369 -11.50 17.38 -10.70
N PRO A 370 -12.09 16.84 -9.62
CA PRO A 370 -12.11 15.42 -9.37
C PRO A 370 -12.65 14.63 -10.58
N GLY A 371 -11.95 13.56 -10.95
CA GLY A 371 -12.22 12.77 -12.15
C GLY A 371 -11.55 13.30 -13.43
N ALA A 372 -10.92 14.47 -13.39
CA ALA A 372 -10.16 14.99 -14.53
C ALA A 372 -8.97 14.09 -14.85
N GLN A 373 -8.76 13.85 -16.14
CA GLN A 373 -7.56 13.18 -16.63
C GLN A 373 -6.53 14.23 -17.06
N VAL A 374 -5.29 14.05 -16.61
CA VAL A 374 -4.18 14.94 -16.97
C VAL A 374 -2.97 14.12 -17.41
N ARG A 375 -2.15 14.71 -18.27
CA ARG A 375 -0.93 14.07 -18.75
C ARG A 375 0.17 14.17 -17.68
N ILE A 376 0.77 13.04 -17.32
CA ILE A 376 1.97 13.00 -16.49
C ILE A 376 3.20 13.26 -17.37
N ILE A 377 4.09 14.15 -16.93
CA ILE A 377 5.37 14.44 -17.59
C ILE A 377 6.58 14.07 -16.74
N ASP A 378 6.44 13.98 -15.42
CA ASP A 378 7.48 13.46 -14.54
C ASP A 378 6.82 12.83 -13.30
N PHE A 379 7.23 11.60 -12.97
CA PHE A 379 6.75 10.81 -11.82
C PHE A 379 7.86 10.54 -10.80
N THR A 380 9.05 11.08 -11.02
CA THR A 380 10.26 10.72 -10.24
C THR A 380 10.39 11.46 -8.90
N GLN A 381 9.52 12.42 -8.60
CA GLN A 381 9.49 13.10 -7.30
C GLN A 381 8.83 12.21 -6.25
N THR A 382 9.30 12.27 -5.00
CA THR A 382 8.80 11.39 -3.92
C THR A 382 7.31 11.61 -3.64
N ASP A 383 6.91 12.86 -3.38
CA ASP A 383 5.54 13.18 -2.95
C ASP A 383 4.69 13.83 -4.04
N TYR A 384 5.29 14.25 -5.13
CA TYR A 384 4.64 15.02 -6.19
C TYR A 384 4.80 14.37 -7.56
N VAL A 385 3.84 14.65 -8.42
CA VAL A 385 3.87 14.28 -9.83
C VAL A 385 3.77 15.54 -10.65
N LYS A 386 4.63 15.68 -11.65
CA LYS A 386 4.57 16.79 -12.60
C LYS A 386 3.60 16.45 -13.71
N VAL A 387 2.63 17.30 -13.95
CA VAL A 387 1.57 17.14 -14.94
C VAL A 387 1.59 18.31 -15.95
N ALA A 388 1.06 18.06 -17.14
CA ALA A 388 0.89 19.06 -18.17
C ALA A 388 -0.59 19.33 -18.45
N LEU A 389 -0.94 20.60 -18.56
CA LEU A 389 -2.23 21.10 -19.01
C LEU A 389 -1.95 22.07 -20.18
N GLY A 390 -1.99 21.56 -21.42
CA GLY A 390 -1.46 22.32 -22.56
C GLY A 390 0.03 22.61 -22.35
N ASP A 391 0.41 23.89 -22.49
CA ASP A 391 1.78 24.37 -22.25
C ASP A 391 2.06 24.73 -20.77
N VAL A 392 1.08 24.58 -19.89
CA VAL A 392 1.25 24.80 -18.46
C VAL A 392 1.70 23.54 -17.76
N GLU A 393 2.83 23.59 -17.08
CA GLU A 393 3.32 22.54 -16.21
C GLU A 393 2.98 22.85 -14.75
N ALA A 394 2.59 21.82 -13.99
CA ALA A 394 2.22 21.94 -12.59
C ALA A 394 2.58 20.68 -11.80
N TYR A 395 2.61 20.78 -10.49
CA TYR A 395 2.84 19.65 -9.59
C TYR A 395 1.57 19.34 -8.79
N VAL A 396 1.32 18.04 -8.61
CA VAL A 396 0.18 17.52 -7.86
C VAL A 396 0.69 16.51 -6.84
N LEU A 397 0.11 16.47 -5.65
CA LEU A 397 0.43 15.42 -4.66
C LEU A 397 0.10 14.04 -5.22
N LYS A 398 1.05 13.11 -5.17
CA LYS A 398 0.85 11.71 -5.62
C LYS A 398 -0.35 11.05 -4.97
N ALA A 399 -0.59 11.32 -3.68
CA ALA A 399 -1.72 10.79 -2.95
C ALA A 399 -3.08 11.20 -3.53
N GLN A 400 -3.14 12.32 -4.25
CA GLN A 400 -4.37 12.89 -4.79
C GLN A 400 -4.62 12.54 -6.26
N ILE A 401 -3.76 11.72 -6.88
CA ILE A 401 -3.96 11.27 -8.25
C ILE A 401 -3.73 9.77 -8.37
N ARG A 402 -4.38 9.17 -9.35
CA ARG A 402 -4.11 7.82 -9.80
C ARG A 402 -3.42 7.86 -11.15
N ALA A 403 -2.20 7.33 -11.22
CA ALA A 403 -1.50 7.18 -12.49
C ALA A 403 -2.12 6.01 -13.28
N LEU A 404 -2.41 6.25 -14.55
CA LEU A 404 -2.97 5.27 -15.49
C LEU A 404 -1.85 4.85 -16.46
N GLY A 405 -1.60 3.52 -16.57
CA GLY A 405 -0.37 3.01 -17.17
C GLY A 405 -0.20 3.28 -18.66
N ASP A 406 -1.11 2.88 -19.53
CA ASP A 406 -0.82 2.67 -20.95
C ASP A 406 -1.72 3.43 -21.93
N GLY A 407 -2.38 4.49 -21.50
CA GLY A 407 -3.33 5.20 -22.35
C GLY A 407 -4.64 4.43 -22.65
N SER A 408 -4.75 3.18 -22.23
CA SER A 408 -6.02 2.42 -22.23
C SER A 408 -6.86 2.73 -20.99
N ALA A 409 -6.67 3.91 -20.43
CA ALA A 409 -7.37 4.38 -19.25
C ALA A 409 -8.87 4.18 -19.40
N LYS A 410 -9.44 3.29 -18.56
CA LYS A 410 -10.88 3.36 -18.38
C LYS A 410 -11.20 4.74 -17.83
N PRO A 411 -12.18 5.43 -18.41
CA PRO A 411 -12.66 6.69 -17.87
C PRO A 411 -12.91 6.51 -16.37
N SER A 412 -12.58 7.51 -15.59
CA SER A 412 -13.03 7.57 -14.19
C SER A 412 -14.54 7.33 -14.17
N GLU A 413 -15.06 6.59 -13.22
CA GLU A 413 -16.51 6.51 -12.99
C GLU A 413 -17.08 7.90 -12.68
N ARG A 414 -16.23 8.81 -12.24
CA ARG A 414 -16.54 10.21 -12.00
C ARG A 414 -16.30 11.03 -13.25
N ILE A 415 -17.35 11.60 -13.79
CA ILE A 415 -17.32 12.44 -14.97
C ILE A 415 -16.96 13.87 -14.55
N PRO A 416 -15.90 14.49 -15.12
CA PRO A 416 -15.59 15.91 -14.90
C PRO A 416 -16.78 16.80 -15.24
N GLN A 417 -16.81 17.98 -14.68
CA GLN A 417 -17.90 18.92 -14.85
C GLN A 417 -18.13 19.26 -16.32
N ARG A 418 -19.36 19.08 -16.81
CA ARG A 418 -19.78 19.46 -18.15
C ARG A 418 -20.08 20.95 -18.21
N ALA A 419 -19.67 21.62 -19.28
CA ALA A 419 -20.00 23.01 -19.57
C ALA A 419 -20.29 23.21 -21.07
N TYR A 420 -20.83 24.35 -21.43
CA TYR A 420 -21.13 24.76 -22.81
C TYR A 420 -20.46 26.10 -23.12
N VAL A 421 -19.99 26.27 -24.34
CA VAL A 421 -19.32 27.50 -24.78
C VAL A 421 -20.38 28.58 -25.11
N ASN A 422 -20.30 29.72 -24.44
CA ASN A 422 -21.20 30.84 -24.69
C ASN A 422 -20.55 31.86 -25.67
N GLY A 423 -21.20 32.07 -26.80
CA GLY A 423 -20.79 33.03 -27.82
C GLY A 423 -19.53 32.68 -28.59
N GLY A 424 -19.11 31.42 -28.53
CA GLY A 424 -17.87 30.95 -29.15
C GLY A 424 -16.61 31.28 -28.33
N ALA A 425 -15.59 30.42 -28.42
CA ALA A 425 -14.30 30.59 -27.75
C ALA A 425 -13.17 29.97 -28.56
N THR A 426 -11.94 30.42 -28.29
CA THR A 426 -10.72 29.81 -28.80
C THR A 426 -10.11 28.94 -27.72
N LEU A 427 -9.72 27.71 -28.02
CA LEU A 427 -8.87 26.91 -27.16
C LEU A 427 -7.46 27.49 -27.16
N LEU A 428 -6.95 27.89 -26.00
CA LEU A 428 -5.65 28.48 -25.83
C LEU A 428 -4.66 27.45 -25.29
N ASP A 429 -3.38 27.57 -25.63
CA ASP A 429 -2.29 26.70 -25.18
C ASP A 429 -2.03 26.86 -23.67
N GLN A 430 -2.20 28.11 -23.18
CA GLN A 430 -2.07 28.51 -21.80
C GLN A 430 -3.04 29.65 -21.47
N PRO A 431 -3.32 29.97 -20.20
CA PRO A 431 -4.12 31.13 -19.82
C PRO A 431 -3.59 32.43 -20.48
N ASN A 432 -4.43 33.14 -21.20
CA ASN A 432 -4.09 34.35 -21.99
C ASN A 432 -3.04 34.11 -23.11
N GLY A 433 -2.81 32.86 -23.50
CA GLY A 433 -1.88 32.50 -24.57
C GLY A 433 -2.51 32.58 -25.97
N ALA A 434 -1.90 31.87 -26.91
CA ALA A 434 -2.40 31.73 -28.29
C ALA A 434 -3.26 30.46 -28.42
N GLY A 435 -3.94 30.34 -29.52
CA GLY A 435 -4.71 29.14 -29.88
C GLY A 435 -5.27 29.25 -31.29
N ASP A 436 -5.46 28.12 -31.93
CA ASP A 436 -5.94 28.03 -33.32
C ASP A 436 -7.31 27.34 -33.46
N THR A 437 -7.71 26.58 -32.43
CA THR A 437 -8.94 25.82 -32.44
C THR A 437 -10.11 26.66 -31.95
N GLN A 438 -11.11 26.87 -32.83
CA GLN A 438 -12.33 27.59 -32.51
C GLN A 438 -13.43 26.65 -32.05
N LEU A 439 -14.04 26.98 -30.90
CA LEU A 439 -15.25 26.34 -30.41
C LEU A 439 -16.46 27.19 -30.74
N ALA A 440 -17.47 26.59 -31.37
CA ALA A 440 -18.71 27.28 -31.66
C ALA A 440 -19.53 27.55 -30.38
N HIS A 441 -20.50 28.45 -30.50
CA HIS A 441 -21.55 28.60 -29.45
C HIS A 441 -22.25 27.26 -29.23
N ASP A 442 -22.57 26.94 -27.97
CA ASP A 442 -23.15 25.69 -27.52
C ASP A 442 -22.27 24.43 -27.69
N SER A 443 -20.99 24.60 -28.08
CA SER A 443 -20.06 23.46 -28.03
C SER A 443 -19.96 22.93 -26.61
N ARG A 444 -20.18 21.60 -26.48
CA ARG A 444 -20.04 20.91 -25.20
C ARG A 444 -18.57 20.67 -24.87
N VAL A 445 -18.18 20.99 -23.65
CA VAL A 445 -16.83 20.75 -23.13
C VAL A 445 -16.89 20.12 -21.74
N TYR A 446 -15.81 19.46 -21.35
CA TYR A 446 -15.61 18.98 -19.97
C TYR A 446 -14.52 19.80 -19.32
N MET A 447 -14.81 20.40 -18.16
CA MET A 447 -13.83 21.15 -17.38
C MET A 447 -12.95 20.17 -16.61
N LEU A 448 -11.64 20.24 -16.84
CA LEU A 448 -10.64 19.38 -16.21
C LEU A 448 -9.89 20.10 -15.09
N ALA A 449 -9.65 21.39 -15.24
CA ALA A 449 -8.98 22.22 -14.24
C ALA A 449 -9.44 23.66 -14.32
N VAL A 450 -9.18 24.41 -13.24
CA VAL A 450 -9.35 25.86 -13.18
C VAL A 450 -8.02 26.49 -12.79
N LEU A 451 -7.54 27.44 -13.59
CA LEU A 451 -6.34 28.24 -13.37
C LEU A 451 -6.71 29.74 -13.47
N GLY A 452 -6.81 30.41 -12.34
CA GLY A 452 -7.26 31.79 -12.27
C GLY A 452 -8.65 31.98 -12.86
N ASP A 453 -8.77 32.77 -13.94
CA ASP A 453 -10.01 33.04 -14.65
C ASP A 453 -10.20 32.19 -15.94
N HIS A 454 -9.43 31.14 -16.09
CA HIS A 454 -9.50 30.19 -17.21
C HIS A 454 -9.81 28.77 -16.72
N ALA A 455 -10.57 28.02 -17.50
CA ALA A 455 -10.74 26.59 -17.37
C ALA A 455 -9.91 25.86 -18.42
N TYR A 456 -9.20 24.82 -18.03
CA TYR A 456 -8.65 23.84 -18.96
C TYR A 456 -9.75 22.85 -19.29
N VAL A 457 -10.09 22.72 -20.55
CA VAL A 457 -11.25 21.95 -21.01
C VAL A 457 -10.86 20.93 -22.06
N GLN A 458 -11.63 19.86 -22.12
CA GLN A 458 -11.65 18.90 -23.20
C GLN A 458 -12.89 19.14 -24.06
N ALA A 459 -12.69 19.45 -25.33
CA ALA A 459 -13.75 19.69 -26.30
C ALA A 459 -13.99 18.43 -27.11
N ASP A 460 -14.81 17.50 -26.61
CA ASP A 460 -15.23 16.32 -27.36
C ASP A 460 -16.53 15.72 -26.84
N GLU A 461 -17.17 14.90 -27.65
CA GLU A 461 -18.39 14.16 -27.28
C GLU A 461 -18.11 12.98 -26.36
N LYS A 462 -16.89 12.47 -26.30
CA LYS A 462 -16.46 11.35 -25.45
C LYS A 462 -15.38 11.80 -24.47
N LEU A 463 -15.60 11.53 -23.20
CA LEU A 463 -14.54 11.60 -22.18
C LEU A 463 -13.55 10.45 -22.38
N GLY A 464 -12.29 10.78 -22.46
CA GLY A 464 -11.20 9.83 -22.55
C GLY A 464 -10.14 10.27 -23.55
N PHE A 465 -8.90 9.84 -23.30
CA PHE A 465 -7.81 10.03 -24.24
C PHE A 465 -7.80 8.82 -25.20
N GLU A 466 -8.67 8.82 -26.21
CA GLU A 466 -8.43 7.96 -27.37
C GLU A 466 -7.36 8.61 -28.24
N ALA A 467 -6.35 7.84 -28.58
CA ALA A 467 -5.22 8.30 -29.36
C ALA A 467 -5.67 9.04 -30.64
N GLY A 468 -5.36 10.31 -30.72
CA GLY A 468 -5.25 11.02 -31.97
C GLY A 468 -5.97 12.34 -32.15
N ASP A 469 -7.16 12.58 -31.55
CA ASP A 469 -7.95 13.76 -31.93
C ASP A 469 -8.63 14.54 -30.76
N VAL A 470 -8.21 14.37 -29.54
CA VAL A 470 -8.83 15.08 -28.41
C VAL A 470 -8.34 16.53 -28.37
N LYS A 471 -9.26 17.46 -28.63
CA LYS A 471 -8.99 18.89 -28.55
C LYS A 471 -9.06 19.35 -27.10
N MET A 472 -7.92 19.78 -26.56
CA MET A 472 -7.79 20.30 -25.21
C MET A 472 -7.17 21.70 -25.23
N GLY A 473 -7.52 22.54 -24.25
CA GLY A 473 -6.96 23.86 -24.14
C GLY A 473 -7.68 24.71 -23.09
N PHE A 474 -7.22 25.93 -22.91
CA PHE A 474 -7.79 26.87 -21.96
C PHE A 474 -8.89 27.71 -22.62
N VAL A 475 -9.97 27.94 -21.86
CA VAL A 475 -11.07 28.83 -22.22
C VAL A 475 -11.33 29.76 -21.05
N PRO A 476 -11.50 31.07 -21.26
CA PRO A 476 -11.92 31.97 -20.18
C PRO A 476 -13.21 31.51 -19.53
N LEU A 477 -13.26 31.46 -18.19
CA LEU A 477 -14.45 31.01 -17.43
C LEU A 477 -15.72 31.79 -17.81
N GLY A 478 -15.58 33.08 -18.13
CA GLY A 478 -16.70 33.91 -18.59
C GLY A 478 -17.29 33.51 -19.95
N LYS A 479 -16.66 32.57 -20.66
CA LYS A 479 -17.13 31.99 -21.93
C LYS A 479 -17.80 30.63 -21.76
N LEU A 480 -17.93 30.14 -20.54
CA LEU A 480 -18.51 28.84 -20.24
C LEU A 480 -19.81 29.01 -19.47
N ASP A 481 -20.85 28.40 -19.98
CA ASP A 481 -22.13 28.23 -19.28
C ASP A 481 -22.30 26.74 -18.96
N ALA A 482 -22.63 26.39 -17.73
CA ALA A 482 -23.00 25.02 -17.41
C ALA A 482 -24.51 24.81 -17.53
N PRO A 483 -24.97 23.57 -17.75
CA PRO A 483 -26.38 23.28 -17.62
C PRO A 483 -26.82 23.64 -16.20
N ALA A 484 -27.93 24.32 -16.10
CA ALA A 484 -28.63 25.04 -15.02
C ALA A 484 -28.26 24.79 -13.52
N SER A 485 -27.29 23.97 -13.21
CA SER A 485 -26.86 23.69 -11.85
C SER A 485 -25.42 24.06 -11.50
N THR A 486 -24.46 24.22 -12.45
CA THR A 486 -23.08 24.50 -12.05
C THR A 486 -22.22 25.06 -13.19
N THR A 487 -22.00 26.38 -13.27
CA THR A 487 -21.10 27.02 -14.24
C THR A 487 -19.66 27.20 -13.75
N HIS A 488 -19.39 26.89 -12.53
CA HIS A 488 -18.08 27.18 -11.91
C HIS A 488 -17.81 26.12 -10.86
N LEU A 489 -16.55 25.95 -10.50
CA LEU A 489 -16.24 25.33 -9.23
C LEU A 489 -17.01 26.13 -8.18
N THR A 490 -18.01 25.49 -7.58
CA THR A 490 -18.85 26.11 -6.58
C THR A 490 -18.53 25.57 -5.21
N ALA A 491 -18.70 26.41 -4.21
CA ALA A 491 -18.51 26.01 -2.83
C ALA A 491 -19.73 26.39 -2.03
N HIS A 492 -20.22 25.45 -1.21
CA HIS A 492 -21.29 25.70 -0.25
C HIS A 492 -20.71 25.98 1.12
N VAL A 493 -21.23 27.03 1.75
CA VAL A 493 -20.83 27.44 3.10
C VAL A 493 -21.40 26.46 4.13
N THR A 494 -20.54 25.82 4.92
CA THR A 494 -20.92 24.79 5.91
C THR A 494 -21.26 25.36 7.29
N LYS A 495 -21.02 26.65 7.53
CA LYS A 495 -21.26 27.31 8.82
C LYS A 495 -21.86 28.71 8.63
N ASP A 496 -22.78 29.10 9.49
CA ASP A 496 -23.45 30.41 9.39
C ASP A 496 -22.50 31.58 9.73
N LYS A 497 -22.68 32.70 9.02
CA LYS A 497 -22.01 33.99 9.26
C LYS A 497 -20.47 33.93 9.17
N ILE A 498 -19.94 33.18 8.23
CA ILE A 498 -18.50 33.14 7.97
C ILE A 498 -18.02 34.49 7.42
N ASN A 499 -16.94 35.03 7.98
CA ASN A 499 -16.33 36.26 7.48
C ASN A 499 -15.66 36.02 6.13
N MET A 500 -16.06 36.83 5.15
CA MET A 500 -15.34 36.99 3.90
C MET A 500 -14.32 38.14 4.08
N ARG A 501 -13.06 37.93 3.70
CA ARG A 501 -11.97 38.85 3.94
C ARG A 501 -11.35 39.36 2.63
N LYS A 502 -10.69 40.51 2.69
CA LYS A 502 -10.05 41.12 1.54
C LYS A 502 -8.83 40.32 1.02
N ALA A 503 -8.18 39.57 1.89
CA ALA A 503 -7.06 38.69 1.60
C ALA A 503 -7.16 37.39 2.42
N GLY A 504 -6.38 36.36 2.04
CA GLY A 504 -6.32 35.08 2.72
C GLY A 504 -5.57 35.11 4.07
N SER A 505 -6.03 35.97 4.99
CA SER A 505 -5.44 36.11 6.32
C SER A 505 -6.51 36.45 7.36
N ARG A 506 -6.32 36.00 8.60
CA ARG A 506 -7.20 36.35 9.73
C ARG A 506 -7.16 37.82 10.11
N ASP A 507 -6.08 38.50 9.76
CA ASP A 507 -5.87 39.93 10.05
C ASP A 507 -6.39 40.86 8.94
N ALA A 508 -6.76 40.29 7.78
CA ALA A 508 -7.30 41.07 6.67
C ALA A 508 -8.70 41.61 6.99
N ASP A 509 -9.04 42.79 6.44
CA ASP A 509 -10.33 43.45 6.58
C ASP A 509 -11.48 42.54 6.15
N ILE A 510 -12.58 42.56 6.91
CA ILE A 510 -13.80 41.84 6.56
C ILE A 510 -14.55 42.61 5.48
N VAL A 511 -14.71 42.00 4.31
CA VAL A 511 -15.47 42.58 3.18
C VAL A 511 -16.92 42.12 3.15
N GLY A 512 -17.24 41.07 3.83
CA GLY A 512 -18.62 40.53 3.88
C GLY A 512 -18.76 39.35 4.83
N LYS A 513 -19.95 38.75 4.81
CA LYS A 513 -20.22 37.47 5.51
C LYS A 513 -20.97 36.55 4.58
N ALA A 514 -20.55 35.30 4.54
CA ALA A 514 -21.25 34.21 3.86
C ALA A 514 -22.16 33.47 4.85
N ARG A 515 -23.30 32.98 4.38
CA ARG A 515 -24.33 32.30 5.18
C ARG A 515 -24.27 30.80 4.98
N LEU A 516 -24.72 30.03 5.96
CA LEU A 516 -24.85 28.59 5.85
C LEU A 516 -25.68 28.22 4.59
N GLY A 517 -25.16 27.31 3.77
CA GLY A 517 -25.77 26.84 2.53
C GLY A 517 -25.66 27.83 1.35
N GLU A 518 -25.04 28.99 1.54
CA GLU A 518 -24.83 29.92 0.45
C GLU A 518 -23.88 29.32 -0.59
N CYS A 519 -24.27 29.31 -1.86
CA CYS A 519 -23.47 28.85 -2.98
C CYS A 519 -22.58 29.98 -3.48
N LEU A 520 -21.27 29.76 -3.41
CA LEU A 520 -20.24 30.74 -3.79
C LEU A 520 -19.46 30.22 -5.00
N ARG A 521 -19.17 31.08 -5.95
CA ARG A 521 -18.30 30.78 -7.06
C ARG A 521 -16.83 30.87 -6.60
N VAL A 522 -16.07 29.80 -6.77
CA VAL A 522 -14.64 29.77 -6.46
C VAL A 522 -13.85 30.41 -7.60
N THR A 523 -12.99 31.38 -7.29
CA THR A 523 -12.12 32.05 -8.27
C THR A 523 -10.65 31.77 -8.02
N ASP A 524 -10.29 31.34 -6.82
CA ASP A 524 -8.93 31.00 -6.44
C ASP A 524 -8.98 30.08 -5.21
N TYR A 525 -8.63 28.82 -5.37
CA TYR A 525 -8.69 27.83 -4.30
C TYR A 525 -7.40 27.80 -3.50
N GLY A 526 -7.47 27.76 -2.18
CA GLY A 526 -6.32 27.64 -1.30
C GLY A 526 -6.57 26.70 -0.13
N LEU A 527 -5.51 26.08 0.38
CA LEU A 527 -5.59 25.11 1.50
C LEU A 527 -6.21 25.72 2.77
N GLU A 528 -5.86 26.95 3.10
CA GLU A 528 -6.40 27.66 4.26
C GLU A 528 -7.48 28.66 3.90
N TRP A 529 -7.35 29.33 2.75
CA TRP A 529 -8.22 30.39 2.30
C TRP A 529 -8.57 30.24 0.83
N THR A 530 -9.85 30.20 0.53
CA THR A 530 -10.37 30.15 -0.85
C THR A 530 -10.97 31.51 -1.22
N CYS A 531 -10.56 32.04 -2.37
CA CYS A 531 -11.18 33.24 -2.92
C CYS A 531 -12.48 32.89 -3.63
N VAL A 532 -13.55 33.55 -3.22
CA VAL A 532 -14.90 33.27 -3.69
C VAL A 532 -15.61 34.55 -4.14
N VAL A 533 -16.62 34.37 -4.96
CA VAL A 533 -17.54 35.45 -5.38
C VAL A 533 -18.96 35.03 -5.00
N THR A 534 -19.67 35.90 -4.29
CA THR A 534 -21.08 35.69 -3.94
C THR A 534 -21.97 35.84 -5.19
N PRO A 535 -23.23 35.36 -5.14
CA PRO A 535 -24.20 35.56 -6.23
C PRO A 535 -24.39 37.04 -6.61
N GLU A 536 -24.21 37.97 -5.65
CA GLU A 536 -24.30 39.43 -5.89
C GLU A 536 -22.99 40.02 -6.45
N GLY A 537 -21.98 39.19 -6.77
CA GLY A 537 -20.72 39.64 -7.37
C GLY A 537 -19.66 40.10 -6.37
N LYS A 538 -19.85 39.91 -5.07
CA LYS A 538 -18.91 40.34 -4.06
C LYS A 538 -17.77 39.33 -3.91
N ARG A 539 -16.53 39.77 -4.15
CA ARG A 539 -15.30 38.95 -4.03
C ARG A 539 -14.70 39.04 -2.63
N GLY A 540 -14.22 37.91 -2.11
CA GLY A 540 -13.49 37.86 -0.84
C GLY A 540 -12.92 36.45 -0.56
N TYR A 541 -12.09 36.36 0.47
CA TYR A 541 -11.51 35.10 0.93
C TYR A 541 -12.29 34.53 2.12
N VAL A 542 -12.58 33.24 2.05
CA VAL A 542 -13.22 32.45 3.10
C VAL A 542 -12.26 31.34 3.51
N MET A 543 -12.20 31.01 4.79
CA MET A 543 -11.38 29.85 5.22
C MET A 543 -11.94 28.58 4.59
N THR A 544 -11.09 27.84 3.91
CA THR A 544 -11.42 26.64 3.13
C THR A 544 -12.13 25.58 3.94
N GLN A 545 -11.77 25.42 5.21
CA GLN A 545 -12.45 24.50 6.16
C GLN A 545 -13.95 24.75 6.39
N TYR A 546 -14.48 25.87 5.92
CA TYR A 546 -15.91 26.23 6.02
C TYR A 546 -16.63 26.14 4.69
N LEU A 547 -16.01 25.50 3.71
CA LEU A 547 -16.54 25.30 2.37
C LEU A 547 -16.61 23.80 2.06
N THR A 548 -17.70 23.37 1.44
CA THR A 548 -17.79 22.12 0.68
C THR A 548 -17.86 22.50 -0.79
N PHE A 549 -17.15 21.76 -1.64
CA PHE A 549 -17.02 22.09 -3.06
C PHE A 549 -17.85 21.12 -3.89
N GLU A 550 -18.52 21.63 -4.94
CA GLU A 550 -19.30 20.88 -5.91
C GLU A 550 -18.72 20.99 -7.32
#